data_6e3c1a50428c4de9fa95f02714d9cd17
#
_entry.id   6e3c1a50428c4de9fa95f02714d9cd17
#
_cell.length_a   1.000
_cell.length_b   1.000
_cell.length_c   1.000
_cell.angle_alpha   90.00
_cell.angle_beta   90.00
_cell.angle_gamma   90.00
#
_symmetry.space_group_name_H-M   'P 1'
#
loop_
_entity.id
_entity.type
_entity.pdbx_description
1 polymer ?
#
loop_
_entity_poly.entity_id
_entity_poly.type
_entity_poly.pdbx_seq_one_letter_code
_entity_poly.pdbx_strand_id
1 'polypeptide(L)'
;MAFVSLSLMRSLRGIRLVALFETAKGVFVLLAGFGVLALVHRDLQSVADEVVRRFHLNPARHYPRIFIEAAGKATDTRLWLLAGTALLYAVFRLAEAYGLWRERRWAGWLAAVTGAIYVPLEVVALFRSITWVKLTTLIVNSAIVAFMTWMLWRSRGDGSQTLDPIVSTSSVVAKPQ
;
A
#
# COMPACT_ATOMS: atom_id res chain seq x y z
N MET A 1 11.68 12.44 -30.51
CA MET A 1 10.97 13.14 -29.41
C MET A 1 9.66 12.48 -29.02
N ALA A 2 8.84 11.91 -29.91
CA ALA A 2 7.55 11.28 -29.56
C ALA A 2 7.66 10.03 -28.66
N PHE A 3 8.70 9.21 -28.81
CA PHE A 3 8.87 7.99 -28.00
C PHE A 3 9.17 8.27 -26.51
N VAL A 4 9.90 9.34 -26.20
CA VAL A 4 10.21 9.76 -24.81
C VAL A 4 8.92 10.26 -24.11
N SER A 5 8.08 10.98 -24.84
CA SER A 5 6.80 11.49 -24.33
C SER A 5 5.81 10.37 -23.98
N LEU A 6 5.75 9.30 -24.79
CA LEU A 6 4.86 8.16 -24.54
C LEU A 6 5.31 7.31 -23.33
N SER A 7 6.62 7.15 -23.13
CA SER A 7 7.13 6.39 -21.97
C SER A 7 6.91 7.15 -20.65
N LEU A 8 7.09 8.47 -20.65
CA LEU A 8 6.79 9.35 -19.51
C LEU A 8 5.29 9.32 -19.16
N MET A 9 4.41 9.43 -20.15
CA MET A 9 2.96 9.35 -19.91
C MET A 9 2.52 7.99 -19.35
N ARG A 10 3.15 6.88 -19.79
CA ARG A 10 2.88 5.53 -19.23
C ARG A 10 3.33 5.42 -17.79
N SER A 11 4.51 5.97 -17.43
CA SER A 11 5.00 5.91 -16.06
C SER A 11 4.16 6.77 -15.11
N LEU A 12 3.71 7.93 -15.51
CA LEU A 12 2.81 8.80 -14.74
C LEU A 12 1.45 8.16 -14.47
N ARG A 13 0.88 7.48 -15.45
CA ARG A 13 -0.38 6.71 -15.29
C ARG A 13 -0.19 5.57 -14.30
N GLY A 14 0.95 4.86 -14.35
CA GLY A 14 1.28 3.78 -13.41
C GLY A 14 1.38 4.29 -11.97
N ILE A 15 2.10 5.39 -11.72
CA ILE A 15 2.20 6.01 -10.39
C ILE A 15 0.84 6.40 -9.85
N ARG A 16 -0.01 7.02 -10.66
CA ARG A 16 -1.36 7.43 -10.26
C ARG A 16 -2.27 6.25 -9.94
N LEU A 17 -2.15 5.14 -10.68
CA LEU A 17 -2.87 3.91 -10.36
C LEU A 17 -2.42 3.32 -9.02
N VAL A 18 -1.11 3.29 -8.74
CA VAL A 18 -0.60 2.86 -7.44
C VAL A 18 -1.08 3.81 -6.33
N ALA A 19 -1.00 5.12 -6.53
CA ALA A 19 -1.48 6.11 -5.56
C ALA A 19 -2.99 5.92 -5.27
N LEU A 20 -3.81 5.67 -6.30
CA LEU A 20 -5.23 5.40 -6.14
C LEU A 20 -5.49 4.12 -5.35
N PHE A 21 -4.73 3.07 -5.64
CA PHE A 21 -4.82 1.78 -4.92
C PHE A 21 -4.42 1.92 -3.44
N GLU A 22 -3.35 2.66 -3.14
CA GLU A 22 -2.94 2.95 -1.76
C GLU A 22 -3.96 3.83 -1.03
N THR A 23 -4.55 4.82 -1.73
CA THR A 23 -5.66 5.61 -1.19
C THR A 23 -6.86 4.72 -0.84
N ALA A 24 -7.26 3.83 -1.74
CA ALA A 24 -8.39 2.93 -1.51
C ALA A 24 -8.16 2.02 -0.29
N LYS A 25 -6.95 1.46 -0.15
CA LYS A 25 -6.56 0.68 1.04
C LYS A 25 -6.64 1.54 2.32
N GLY A 26 -6.06 2.74 2.31
CA GLY A 26 -6.08 3.65 3.45
C GLY A 26 -7.50 4.02 3.88
N VAL A 27 -8.35 4.37 2.93
CA VAL A 27 -9.77 4.71 3.18
C VAL A 27 -10.54 3.50 3.71
N PHE A 28 -10.33 2.32 3.13
CA PHE A 28 -10.99 1.09 3.59
C PHE A 28 -10.64 0.77 5.05
N VAL A 29 -9.35 0.83 5.41
CA VAL A 29 -8.90 0.58 6.78
C VAL A 29 -9.40 1.67 7.73
N LEU A 30 -9.46 2.92 7.28
CA LEU A 30 -10.02 4.02 8.08
C LEU A 30 -11.50 3.77 8.41
N LEU A 31 -12.30 3.39 7.40
CA LEU A 31 -13.71 3.06 7.60
C LEU A 31 -13.90 1.86 8.52
N ALA A 32 -13.05 0.82 8.36
CA ALA A 32 -13.05 -0.33 9.25
C ALA A 32 -12.70 0.06 10.70
N GLY A 33 -11.70 0.95 10.89
CA GLY A 33 -11.34 1.49 12.20
C GLY A 33 -12.47 2.25 12.87
N PHE A 34 -13.18 3.10 12.13
CA PHE A 34 -14.39 3.77 12.63
C PHE A 34 -15.51 2.76 12.96
N GLY A 35 -15.67 1.71 12.14
CA GLY A 35 -16.59 0.62 12.44
C GLY A 35 -16.25 -0.08 13.77
N VAL A 36 -14.98 -0.32 14.05
CA VAL A 36 -14.52 -0.88 15.32
C VAL A 36 -14.81 0.09 16.49
N LEU A 37 -14.57 1.39 16.31
CA LEU A 37 -14.91 2.40 17.34
C LEU A 37 -16.40 2.45 17.65
N ALA A 38 -17.26 2.28 16.65
CA ALA A 38 -18.70 2.26 16.86
C ALA A 38 -19.17 1.04 17.68
N LEU A 39 -18.32 0.04 17.83
CA LEU A 39 -18.57 -1.17 18.64
C LEU A 39 -18.06 -1.04 20.09
N VAL A 40 -17.28 0.00 20.41
CA VAL A 40 -16.81 0.26 21.77
C VAL A 40 -18.03 0.52 22.67
N HIS A 41 -18.04 -0.05 23.87
CA HIS A 41 -19.16 0.00 24.83
C HIS A 41 -20.44 -0.71 24.36
N ARG A 42 -20.38 -1.54 23.31
CA ARG A 42 -21.49 -2.39 22.90
C ARG A 42 -21.21 -3.84 23.30
N ASP A 43 -22.29 -4.56 23.59
CA ASP A 43 -22.20 -6.01 23.73
C ASP A 43 -21.92 -6.64 22.35
N LEU A 44 -20.64 -6.92 22.11
CA LEU A 44 -20.16 -7.47 20.83
C LEU A 44 -20.72 -8.86 20.57
N GLN A 45 -21.01 -9.62 21.61
CA GLN A 45 -21.58 -10.95 21.45
C GLN A 45 -23.00 -10.85 20.89
N SER A 46 -23.82 -9.93 21.42
CA SER A 46 -25.17 -9.72 20.90
C SER A 46 -25.17 -9.18 19.46
N VAL A 47 -24.20 -8.32 19.11
CA VAL A 47 -24.01 -7.83 17.74
C VAL A 47 -23.60 -8.97 16.80
N ALA A 48 -22.69 -9.84 17.24
CA ALA A 48 -22.25 -10.99 16.44
C ALA A 48 -23.39 -12.00 16.20
N ASP A 49 -24.16 -12.27 17.23
CA ASP A 49 -25.34 -13.13 17.13
C ASP A 49 -26.38 -12.56 16.16
N GLU A 50 -26.65 -11.27 16.21
CA GLU A 50 -27.56 -10.58 15.28
C GLU A 50 -27.07 -10.66 13.83
N VAL A 51 -25.76 -10.44 13.60
CA VAL A 51 -25.15 -10.54 12.27
C VAL A 51 -25.30 -11.98 11.73
N VAL A 52 -24.94 -12.98 12.53
CA VAL A 52 -25.05 -14.40 12.14
C VAL A 52 -26.50 -14.76 11.82
N ARG A 53 -27.47 -14.28 12.61
CA ARG A 53 -28.89 -14.50 12.40
C ARG A 53 -29.40 -13.77 11.14
N ARG A 54 -28.98 -12.53 10.90
CA ARG A 54 -29.41 -11.73 9.75
C ARG A 54 -28.94 -12.31 8.43
N PHE A 55 -27.75 -12.91 8.39
CA PHE A 55 -27.23 -13.61 7.24
C PHE A 55 -27.68 -15.08 7.15
N HIS A 56 -28.63 -15.49 8.01
CA HIS A 56 -29.15 -16.86 8.06
C HIS A 56 -28.06 -17.93 8.20
N LEU A 57 -26.94 -17.57 8.85
CA LEU A 57 -25.86 -18.50 9.11
C LEU A 57 -26.19 -19.37 10.33
N ASN A 58 -25.84 -20.64 10.29
CA ASN A 58 -26.02 -21.53 11.43
C ASN A 58 -24.95 -21.24 12.50
N PRO A 59 -25.34 -20.75 13.72
CA PRO A 59 -24.38 -20.42 14.79
C PRO A 59 -23.53 -21.60 15.26
N ALA A 60 -24.04 -22.83 15.10
CA ALA A 60 -23.34 -24.06 15.48
C ALA A 60 -22.23 -24.48 14.50
N ARG A 61 -22.17 -23.87 13.32
CA ARG A 61 -21.07 -24.14 12.38
C ARG A 61 -19.77 -23.52 12.86
N HIS A 62 -18.66 -24.13 12.46
CA HIS A 62 -17.31 -23.79 12.90
C HIS A 62 -16.95 -22.30 12.76
N TYR A 63 -17.21 -21.69 11.61
CA TYR A 63 -16.84 -20.29 11.37
C TYR A 63 -17.73 -19.26 12.12
N PRO A 64 -19.08 -19.35 12.10
CA PRO A 64 -19.92 -18.44 12.88
C PRO A 64 -19.65 -18.54 14.38
N ARG A 65 -19.44 -19.75 14.90
CA ARG A 65 -19.12 -19.99 16.31
C ARG A 65 -17.83 -19.29 16.73
N ILE A 66 -16.73 -19.45 15.95
CA ILE A 66 -15.46 -18.76 16.22
C ILE A 66 -15.64 -17.24 16.23
N PHE A 67 -16.45 -16.71 15.31
CA PHE A 67 -16.74 -15.28 15.24
C PHE A 67 -17.45 -14.77 16.50
N ILE A 68 -18.49 -15.47 16.96
CA ILE A 68 -19.22 -15.13 18.17
C ILE A 68 -18.31 -15.23 19.41
N GLU A 69 -17.53 -16.30 19.54
CA GLU A 69 -16.58 -16.49 20.64
C GLU A 69 -15.49 -15.41 20.67
N ALA A 70 -14.98 -15.02 19.49
CA ALA A 70 -14.00 -13.93 19.38
C ALA A 70 -14.61 -12.58 19.78
N ALA A 71 -15.86 -12.32 19.39
CA ALA A 71 -16.59 -11.12 19.78
C ALA A 71 -16.80 -11.06 21.30
N GLY A 72 -17.17 -12.15 21.93
CA GLY A 72 -17.36 -12.22 23.40
C GLY A 72 -16.07 -12.06 24.20
N LYS A 73 -14.88 -12.28 23.59
CA LYS A 73 -13.58 -12.07 24.22
C LYS A 73 -12.98 -10.68 23.96
N ALA A 74 -13.61 -9.88 23.12
CA ALA A 74 -13.13 -8.55 22.80
C ALA A 74 -13.44 -7.59 23.94
N THR A 75 -12.41 -6.94 24.46
CA THR A 75 -12.54 -5.89 25.48
C THR A 75 -12.44 -4.52 24.83
N ASP A 76 -13.02 -3.49 25.46
CA ASP A 76 -12.95 -2.11 24.99
C ASP A 76 -11.48 -1.67 24.75
N THR A 77 -10.57 -2.06 25.62
CA THR A 77 -9.15 -1.75 25.45
C THR A 77 -8.57 -2.34 24.15
N ARG A 78 -8.96 -3.57 23.80
CA ARG A 78 -8.54 -4.18 22.53
C ARG A 78 -9.14 -3.49 21.32
N LEU A 79 -10.40 -3.05 21.42
CA LEU A 79 -11.05 -2.29 20.35
C LEU A 79 -10.38 -0.94 20.14
N TRP A 80 -10.03 -0.23 21.22
CA TRP A 80 -9.28 1.02 21.13
C TRP A 80 -7.90 0.83 20.51
N LEU A 81 -7.18 -0.24 20.89
CA LEU A 81 -5.88 -0.56 20.29
C LEU A 81 -6.01 -0.90 18.81
N LEU A 82 -7.01 -1.67 18.41
CA LEU A 82 -7.28 -1.99 17.01
C LEU A 82 -7.62 -0.75 16.20
N ALA A 83 -8.51 0.10 16.71
CA ALA A 83 -8.91 1.33 16.04
C ALA A 83 -7.73 2.31 15.93
N GLY A 84 -6.92 2.47 16.99
CA GLY A 84 -5.72 3.29 16.97
C GLY A 84 -4.68 2.80 15.97
N THR A 85 -4.45 1.49 15.92
CA THR A 85 -3.55 0.87 14.93
C THR A 85 -4.08 1.06 13.50
N ALA A 86 -5.38 0.87 13.29
CA ALA A 86 -6.03 1.09 12.00
C ALA A 86 -5.91 2.56 11.56
N LEU A 87 -6.12 3.51 12.47
CA LEU A 87 -5.95 4.93 12.19
C LEU A 87 -4.51 5.26 11.82
N LEU A 88 -3.54 4.81 12.59
CA LEU A 88 -2.11 5.03 12.31
C LEU A 88 -1.73 4.45 10.95
N TYR A 89 -2.16 3.23 10.65
CA TYR A 89 -1.94 2.60 9.35
C TYR A 89 -2.59 3.42 8.22
N ALA A 90 -3.84 3.85 8.38
CA ALA A 90 -4.56 4.62 7.37
C ALA A 90 -3.88 5.97 7.10
N VAL A 91 -3.46 6.70 8.14
CA VAL A 91 -2.72 7.96 8.00
C VAL A 91 -1.43 7.74 7.21
N PHE A 92 -0.67 6.68 7.55
CA PHE A 92 0.57 6.35 6.86
C PHE A 92 0.33 6.04 5.38
N ARG A 93 -0.71 5.25 5.05
CA ARG A 93 -1.08 4.92 3.67
C ARG A 93 -1.57 6.13 2.87
N LEU A 94 -2.34 7.01 3.48
CA LEU A 94 -2.80 8.23 2.82
C LEU A 94 -1.65 9.22 2.58
N ALA A 95 -0.69 9.32 3.52
CA ALA A 95 0.52 10.12 3.32
C ALA A 95 1.38 9.57 2.16
N GLU A 96 1.54 8.24 2.08
CA GLU A 96 2.22 7.56 0.99
C GLU A 96 1.53 7.83 -0.35
N ALA A 97 0.21 7.64 -0.41
CA ALA A 97 -0.61 7.91 -1.59
C ALA A 97 -0.52 9.38 -2.05
N TYR A 98 -0.56 10.32 -1.11
CA TYR A 98 -0.37 11.73 -1.39
C TYR A 98 1.02 12.03 -1.95
N GLY A 99 2.07 11.45 -1.37
CA GLY A 99 3.43 11.58 -1.86
C GLY A 99 3.61 11.02 -3.28
N LEU A 100 3.00 9.86 -3.58
CA LEU A 100 2.97 9.28 -4.92
C LEU A 100 2.19 10.15 -5.92
N TRP A 101 1.05 10.70 -5.50
CA TRP A 101 0.27 11.60 -6.33
C TRP A 101 1.03 12.87 -6.70
N ARG A 102 1.86 13.36 -5.77
CA ARG A 102 2.76 14.51 -5.96
C ARG A 102 4.09 14.13 -6.63
N GLU A 103 4.24 12.87 -7.07
CA GLU A 103 5.45 12.37 -7.75
C GLU A 103 6.73 12.56 -6.93
N ARG A 104 6.61 12.54 -5.59
CA ARG A 104 7.74 12.70 -4.69
C ARG A 104 8.56 11.40 -4.65
N ARG A 105 9.87 11.50 -4.87
CA ARG A 105 10.80 10.34 -4.86
C ARG A 105 10.76 9.52 -3.57
N TRP A 106 10.60 10.20 -2.41
CA TRP A 106 10.53 9.52 -1.13
C TRP A 106 9.33 8.56 -1.03
N ALA A 107 8.19 8.95 -1.59
CA ALA A 107 6.99 8.12 -1.57
C ALA A 107 7.15 6.85 -2.42
N GLY A 108 7.84 6.94 -3.57
CA GLY A 108 8.17 5.76 -4.37
C GLY A 108 9.08 4.77 -3.63
N TRP A 109 10.09 5.27 -2.88
CA TRP A 109 10.92 4.43 -2.03
C TRP A 109 10.13 3.82 -0.88
N LEU A 110 9.26 4.59 -0.27
CA LEU A 110 8.41 4.12 0.82
C LEU A 110 7.48 3.00 0.33
N ALA A 111 6.82 3.18 -0.81
CA ALA A 111 5.96 2.17 -1.43
C ALA A 111 6.73 0.88 -1.78
N ALA A 112 7.95 1.01 -2.31
CA ALA A 112 8.80 -0.14 -2.61
C ALA A 112 9.20 -0.91 -1.34
N VAL A 113 9.62 -0.21 -0.28
CA VAL A 113 10.05 -0.81 0.99
C VAL A 113 8.87 -1.46 1.72
N THR A 114 7.76 -0.75 1.88
CA THR A 114 6.56 -1.29 2.54
C THR A 114 6.01 -2.49 1.79
N GLY A 115 5.92 -2.42 0.45
CA GLY A 115 5.53 -3.54 -0.38
C GLY A 115 6.47 -4.74 -0.25
N ALA A 116 7.79 -4.51 -0.24
CA ALA A 116 8.78 -5.56 -0.07
C ALA A 116 8.70 -6.28 1.28
N ILE A 117 8.30 -5.58 2.35
CA ILE A 117 8.07 -6.19 3.67
C ILE A 117 6.82 -7.09 3.64
N TYR A 118 5.78 -6.71 2.89
CA TYR A 118 4.55 -7.51 2.82
C TYR A 118 4.71 -8.78 1.98
N VAL A 119 5.52 -8.77 0.91
CA VAL A 119 5.71 -9.92 0.03
C VAL A 119 6.11 -11.20 0.79
N PRO A 120 7.15 -11.23 1.66
CA PRO A 120 7.50 -12.45 2.38
C PRO A 120 6.39 -12.90 3.36
N LEU A 121 5.68 -11.97 3.98
CA LEU A 121 4.56 -12.28 4.86
C LEU A 121 3.40 -12.93 4.10
N GLU A 122 3.10 -12.43 2.90
CA GLU A 122 2.07 -12.99 2.01
C GLU A 122 2.46 -14.37 1.49
N VAL A 123 3.74 -14.58 1.16
CA VAL A 123 4.27 -15.88 0.76
C VAL A 123 4.09 -16.90 1.89
N VAL A 124 4.48 -16.56 3.13
CA VAL A 124 4.28 -17.45 4.29
C VAL A 124 2.79 -17.71 4.55
N ALA A 125 1.94 -16.69 4.40
CA ALA A 125 0.50 -16.84 4.56
C ALA A 125 -0.12 -17.73 3.47
N LEU A 126 0.46 -17.75 2.26
CA LEU A 126 0.03 -18.61 1.15
C LEU A 126 0.36 -20.09 1.43
N PHE A 127 1.53 -20.39 2.03
CA PHE A 127 1.90 -21.76 2.42
C PHE A 127 0.95 -22.38 3.45
N ARG A 128 0.31 -21.56 4.29
CA ARG A 128 -0.65 -22.04 5.30
C ARG A 128 -2.01 -22.35 4.72
N SER A 129 -2.48 -21.59 3.74
CA SER A 129 -3.76 -21.82 3.05
C SER A 129 -3.79 -21.04 1.74
N ILE A 130 -3.98 -21.75 0.64
CA ILE A 130 -4.12 -21.14 -0.69
C ILE A 130 -5.54 -20.60 -0.82
N THR A 131 -5.66 -19.29 -0.99
CA THR A 131 -6.93 -18.62 -1.26
C THR A 131 -6.74 -17.65 -2.41
N TRP A 132 -7.70 -17.55 -3.31
CA TRP A 132 -7.65 -16.63 -4.45
C TRP A 132 -7.35 -15.17 -4.05
N VAL A 133 -7.91 -14.72 -2.91
CA VAL A 133 -7.67 -13.38 -2.37
C VAL A 133 -6.18 -13.19 -2.04
N LYS A 134 -5.54 -14.14 -1.34
CA LYS A 134 -4.12 -14.06 -0.98
C LYS A 134 -3.22 -14.08 -2.21
N LEU A 135 -3.54 -14.91 -3.20
CA LEU A 135 -2.80 -14.99 -4.44
C LEU A 135 -2.88 -13.66 -5.22
N THR A 136 -4.08 -13.08 -5.32
CA THR A 136 -4.28 -11.79 -5.98
C THR A 136 -3.52 -10.68 -5.25
N THR A 137 -3.57 -10.64 -3.93
CA THR A 137 -2.86 -9.63 -3.12
C THR A 137 -1.36 -9.75 -3.31
N LEU A 138 -0.79 -10.95 -3.28
CA LEU A 138 0.64 -11.20 -3.53
C LEU A 138 1.06 -10.73 -4.92
N ILE A 139 0.29 -11.06 -5.96
CA ILE A 139 0.57 -10.65 -7.34
C ILE A 139 0.57 -9.13 -7.45
N VAL A 140 -0.46 -8.46 -6.91
CA VAL A 140 -0.58 -7.00 -6.97
C VAL A 140 0.55 -6.32 -6.21
N ASN A 141 0.87 -6.74 -4.98
CA ASN A 141 1.95 -6.15 -4.20
C ASN A 141 3.31 -6.38 -4.86
N SER A 142 3.58 -7.58 -5.38
CA SER A 142 4.81 -7.88 -6.12
C SER A 142 4.94 -7.03 -7.38
N ALA A 143 3.85 -6.84 -8.13
CA ALA A 143 3.82 -5.99 -9.32
C ALA A 143 4.11 -4.52 -8.97
N ILE A 144 3.55 -4.00 -7.88
CA ILE A 144 3.80 -2.64 -7.39
C ILE A 144 5.27 -2.47 -7.00
N VAL A 145 5.83 -3.40 -6.22
CA VAL A 145 7.26 -3.37 -5.82
C VAL A 145 8.17 -3.40 -7.04
N ALA A 146 7.94 -4.32 -7.97
CA ALA A 146 8.73 -4.43 -9.20
C ALA A 146 8.65 -3.15 -10.04
N PHE A 147 7.44 -2.60 -10.23
CA PHE A 147 7.20 -1.37 -10.98
C PHE A 147 7.90 -0.17 -10.34
N MET A 148 7.77 0.02 -9.03
CA MET A 148 8.39 1.13 -8.30
C MET A 148 9.91 1.04 -8.29
N THR A 149 10.46 -0.15 -8.06
CA THR A 149 11.91 -0.39 -8.07
C THR A 149 12.49 -0.13 -9.46
N TRP A 150 11.84 -0.63 -10.51
CA TRP A 150 12.27 -0.40 -11.89
C TRP A 150 12.25 1.09 -12.26
N MET A 151 11.21 1.80 -11.86
CA MET A 151 11.08 3.23 -12.12
C MET A 151 12.15 4.05 -11.39
N LEU A 152 12.42 3.72 -10.12
CA LEU A 152 13.45 4.38 -9.32
C LEU A 152 14.86 4.12 -9.86
N TRP A 153 15.13 2.93 -10.37
CA TRP A 153 16.41 2.61 -11.02
C TRP A 153 16.60 3.38 -12.31
N ARG A 154 15.58 3.45 -13.14
CA ARG A 154 15.64 4.18 -14.41
C ARG A 154 15.89 5.68 -14.21
N SER A 155 15.31 6.28 -13.18
CA SER A 155 15.52 7.69 -12.85
C SER A 155 16.92 8.02 -12.31
N ARG A 156 17.70 7.03 -11.89
CA ARG A 156 19.12 7.21 -11.48
C ARG A 156 20.07 7.27 -12.68
N GLY A 157 19.76 6.63 -13.80
CA GLY A 157 20.60 6.59 -15.00
C GLY A 157 20.64 7.90 -15.77
N ASP A 158 19.57 8.70 -15.72
CA ASP A 158 19.50 9.99 -16.46
C ASP A 158 20.25 11.15 -15.77
N GLY A 159 20.62 11.00 -14.52
CA GLY A 159 21.32 12.05 -13.74
C GLY A 159 22.83 12.14 -13.96
N SER A 160 23.43 11.17 -14.63
CA SER A 160 24.90 11.11 -14.81
C SER A 160 25.41 11.63 -16.15
N GLN A 161 24.53 11.98 -17.09
CA GLN A 161 24.95 12.42 -18.43
C GLN A 161 24.97 13.94 -18.66
N THR A 162 24.66 14.75 -17.65
CA THR A 162 24.58 16.23 -17.83
C THR A 162 25.79 17.01 -17.32
N LEU A 163 26.92 16.36 -16.98
CA LEU A 163 28.09 17.06 -16.43
C LEU A 163 29.29 17.21 -17.37
N ASP A 164 29.20 16.79 -18.66
CA ASP A 164 30.33 16.92 -19.57
C ASP A 164 30.00 17.63 -20.91
N PRO A 165 29.71 18.96 -20.89
CA PRO A 165 30.01 19.73 -22.09
C PRO A 165 30.78 21.04 -21.87
N ILE A 166 31.32 21.37 -20.66
CA ILE A 166 31.92 22.71 -20.44
C ILE A 166 33.45 22.69 -20.40
N VAL A 167 34.14 21.57 -20.42
CA VAL A 167 35.58 21.51 -20.28
C VAL A 167 36.35 21.53 -21.64
N SER A 168 35.67 21.31 -22.77
CA SER A 168 36.38 21.18 -24.06
C SER A 168 36.54 22.46 -24.91
N THR A 169 35.98 23.60 -24.47
CA THR A 169 36.01 24.83 -25.30
C THR A 169 37.00 25.91 -24.81
N SER A 170 37.75 25.68 -23.71
CA SER A 170 38.70 26.67 -23.21
C SER A 170 40.17 26.50 -23.68
N SER A 171 40.45 25.54 -24.54
CA SER A 171 41.84 25.27 -25.00
C SER A 171 42.17 25.77 -26.42
N VAL A 172 41.29 26.51 -27.10
CA VAL A 172 41.51 26.92 -28.51
C VAL A 172 41.78 28.42 -28.70
N VAL A 173 41.76 29.23 -27.63
CA VAL A 173 42.07 30.68 -27.79
C VAL A 173 43.29 31.03 -26.96
N ALA A 174 44.51 30.71 -27.44
CA ALA A 174 45.72 31.42 -27.09
C ALA A 174 46.83 31.12 -28.13
N LYS A 175 46.87 31.88 -29.22
CA LYS A 175 48.06 32.05 -30.01
C LYS A 175 48.28 33.55 -30.23
N PRO A 176 49.25 34.22 -29.51
CA PRO A 176 49.68 35.58 -29.84
C PRO A 176 50.79 35.45 -30.91
N GLN A 177 50.76 36.42 -31.82
CA GLN A 177 51.87 36.75 -32.68
C GLN A 177 52.90 37.53 -31.90
#